data_c1adacdfcb2ed009d405bef554d01f6e
#
_entry.id   c1adacdfcb2ed009d405bef554d01f6e
#
_cell.length_a   1.000
_cell.length_b   1.000
_cell.length_c   1.000
_cell.angle_alpha   90.00
_cell.angle_beta   90.00
_cell.angle_gamma   90.00
#
_symmetry.space_group_name_H-M   'P 1'
#
loop_
_entity.id
_entity.type
_entity.pdbx_description
1 polymer ?
#
loop_
_entity_poly.entity_id
_entity_poly.type
_entity_poly.pdbx_seq_one_letter_code
_entity_poly.pdbx_strand_id
1 'polypeptide(L)'
;GRVLEVSIGPGVNLPYLVGRADVGEIYGLDISLGQLKRCREYVAHQGWDVQLQLGNAEQLPYQDNTFDGVFHLGGINFFNDKKKAIDEMIRVTKPGRRILICDENEKGAQAYERVIPGFKRIAGKLRPAVVPPTDLLPPEVREVRLFNVWKDWMYCIEFTKA
;
A
#
# COMPACT_ATOMS: atom_id res chain seq x y z
N GLY A 1 -6.21 -1.00 -17.54
CA GLY A 1 -6.67 -1.92 -16.50
C GLY A 1 -7.13 -1.19 -15.26
N ARG A 2 -7.72 -1.92 -14.31
CA ARG A 2 -8.13 -1.41 -13.00
C ARG A 2 -6.98 -1.54 -12.01
N VAL A 3 -6.65 -0.44 -11.32
CA VAL A 3 -5.57 -0.43 -10.31
C VAL A 3 -6.13 -0.01 -8.97
N LEU A 4 -5.77 -0.72 -7.90
CA LEU A 4 -6.12 -0.38 -6.52
C LEU A 4 -4.88 0.04 -5.73
N GLU A 5 -4.94 1.19 -5.09
CA GLU A 5 -4.03 1.58 -4.02
C GLU A 5 -4.69 1.33 -2.66
N VAL A 6 -4.08 0.46 -1.87
CA VAL A 6 -4.49 0.18 -0.48
C VAL A 6 -3.75 1.13 0.46
N SER A 7 -4.47 1.83 1.32
CA SER A 7 -3.98 2.93 2.16
C SER A 7 -3.50 4.12 1.31
N ILE A 8 -4.37 4.62 0.42
CA ILE A 8 -4.06 5.70 -0.52
C ILE A 8 -3.64 7.01 0.17
N GLY A 9 -4.01 7.19 1.44
CA GLY A 9 -3.73 8.41 2.17
C GLY A 9 -4.33 9.64 1.48
N PRO A 10 -3.56 10.74 1.36
CA PRO A 10 -4.01 11.96 0.67
C PRO A 10 -3.82 11.90 -0.86
N GLY A 11 -3.46 10.74 -1.43
CA GLY A 11 -3.33 10.54 -2.88
C GLY A 11 -1.99 10.95 -3.49
N VAL A 12 -0.90 10.90 -2.73
CA VAL A 12 0.43 11.36 -3.18
C VAL A 12 0.99 10.58 -4.37
N ASN A 13 0.52 9.36 -4.59
CA ASN A 13 0.98 8.50 -5.69
C ASN A 13 0.15 8.67 -6.98
N LEU A 14 -1.00 9.32 -6.91
CA LEU A 14 -1.91 9.50 -8.05
C LEU A 14 -1.27 10.13 -9.28
N PRO A 15 -0.36 11.14 -9.16
CA PRO A 15 0.31 11.72 -10.32
C PRO A 15 1.12 10.72 -11.16
N TYR A 16 1.53 9.60 -10.57
CA TYR A 16 2.28 8.55 -11.26
C TYR A 16 1.39 7.50 -11.94
N LEU A 17 0.08 7.54 -11.69
CA LEU A 17 -0.91 6.61 -12.24
C LEU A 17 -1.78 7.26 -13.30
N VAL A 18 -2.22 8.49 -13.04
CA VAL A 18 -3.13 9.21 -13.93
C VAL A 18 -2.47 9.50 -15.27
N GLY A 19 -3.21 9.24 -16.35
CA GLY A 19 -2.73 9.47 -17.71
C GLY A 19 -1.82 8.38 -18.29
N ARG A 20 -1.53 7.32 -17.54
CA ARG A 20 -0.80 6.17 -18.08
C ARG A 20 -1.70 5.36 -19.02
N ALA A 21 -1.16 4.99 -20.18
CA ALA A 21 -1.92 4.23 -21.18
C ALA A 21 -2.36 2.82 -20.72
N ASP A 22 -1.65 2.24 -19.76
CA ASP A 22 -1.95 0.92 -19.18
C ASP A 22 -2.92 0.97 -17.99
N VAL A 23 -3.20 2.17 -17.45
CA VAL A 23 -4.14 2.41 -16.33
C VAL A 23 -5.43 3.02 -16.87
N GLY A 24 -6.56 2.34 -16.65
CA GLY A 24 -7.88 2.83 -17.07
C GLY A 24 -8.69 3.39 -15.90
N GLU A 25 -8.90 2.58 -14.88
CA GLU A 25 -9.66 2.97 -13.68
C GLU A 25 -8.75 2.92 -12.45
N ILE A 26 -8.80 3.95 -11.60
CA ILE A 26 -8.01 4.06 -10.38
C ILE A 26 -8.94 3.99 -9.18
N TYR A 27 -8.63 3.10 -8.27
CA TYR A 27 -9.31 2.91 -6.99
C TYR A 27 -8.35 3.18 -5.84
N GLY A 28 -8.85 3.84 -4.81
CA GLY A 28 -8.10 4.09 -3.59
C GLY A 28 -8.92 3.78 -2.36
N LEU A 29 -8.35 3.03 -1.43
CA LEU A 29 -8.98 2.72 -0.16
C LEU A 29 -8.12 3.22 0.98
N ASP A 30 -8.74 3.78 2.01
CA ASP A 30 -8.09 4.13 3.26
C ASP A 30 -9.04 3.94 4.43
N ILE A 31 -8.50 3.61 5.60
CA ILE A 31 -9.25 3.50 6.85
C ILE A 31 -9.51 4.88 7.48
N SER A 32 -8.72 5.87 7.13
CA SER A 32 -8.79 7.23 7.66
C SER A 32 -9.71 8.12 6.84
N LEU A 33 -10.87 8.44 7.37
CA LEU A 33 -11.78 9.41 6.74
C LEU A 33 -11.11 10.78 6.50
N GLY A 34 -10.21 11.20 7.39
CA GLY A 34 -9.47 12.45 7.26
C GLY A 34 -8.53 12.45 6.06
N GLN A 35 -7.84 11.34 5.82
CA GLN A 35 -6.99 11.18 4.64
C GLN A 35 -7.81 11.15 3.35
N LEU A 36 -8.91 10.40 3.32
CA LEU A 36 -9.79 10.34 2.15
C LEU A 36 -10.43 11.69 1.81
N LYS A 37 -10.76 12.51 2.80
CA LYS A 37 -11.25 13.88 2.54
C LYS A 37 -10.18 14.71 1.80
N ARG A 38 -8.94 14.69 2.27
CA ARG A 38 -7.82 15.37 1.60
C ARG A 38 -7.58 14.83 0.19
N CYS A 39 -7.62 13.50 0.03
CA CYS A 39 -7.47 12.86 -1.27
C CYS A 39 -8.60 13.32 -2.23
N ARG A 40 -9.84 13.35 -1.77
CA ARG A 40 -10.99 13.80 -2.57
C ARG A 40 -10.85 15.26 -3.01
N GLU A 41 -10.44 16.14 -2.11
CA GLU A 41 -10.17 17.56 -2.45
C GLU A 41 -9.05 17.67 -3.48
N TYR A 42 -7.99 16.89 -3.32
CA TYR A 42 -6.88 16.86 -4.27
C TYR A 42 -7.31 16.37 -5.66
N VAL A 43 -8.00 15.23 -5.72
CA VAL A 43 -8.55 14.64 -6.94
C VAL A 43 -9.48 15.62 -7.67
N ALA A 44 -10.40 16.25 -6.92
CA ALA A 44 -11.33 17.23 -7.47
C ALA A 44 -10.61 18.47 -8.05
N HIS A 45 -9.61 18.98 -7.34
CA HIS A 45 -8.79 20.11 -7.81
C HIS A 45 -8.03 19.79 -9.10
N GLN A 46 -7.57 18.55 -9.26
CA GLN A 46 -6.87 18.09 -10.45
C GLN A 46 -7.79 17.68 -11.61
N GLY A 47 -9.10 17.55 -11.36
CA GLY A 47 -10.05 17.02 -12.36
C GLY A 47 -9.85 15.54 -12.71
N TRP A 48 -9.31 14.76 -11.78
CA TRP A 48 -9.06 13.32 -11.98
C TRP A 48 -10.28 12.47 -11.61
N ASP A 49 -10.45 11.34 -12.31
CA ASP A 49 -11.45 10.33 -11.98
C ASP A 49 -10.80 9.21 -11.16
N VAL A 50 -11.06 9.20 -9.86
CA VAL A 50 -10.54 8.21 -8.91
C VAL A 50 -11.66 7.76 -7.97
N GLN A 51 -11.86 6.46 -7.88
CA GLN A 51 -12.87 5.85 -7.02
C GLN A 51 -12.33 5.71 -5.60
N LEU A 52 -12.80 6.53 -4.66
CA LEU A 52 -12.32 6.53 -3.26
C LEU A 52 -13.30 5.81 -2.35
N GLN A 53 -12.78 4.86 -1.56
CA GLN A 53 -13.54 4.01 -0.64
C GLN A 53 -12.97 4.08 0.78
N LEU A 54 -13.83 4.36 1.77
CA LEU A 54 -13.50 4.16 3.18
C LEU A 54 -13.55 2.66 3.49
N GLY A 55 -12.48 2.10 4.03
CA GLY A 55 -12.44 0.66 4.32
C GLY A 55 -11.16 0.22 5.04
N ASN A 56 -11.19 -1.03 5.51
CA ASN A 56 -10.06 -1.68 6.16
C ASN A 56 -9.35 -2.60 5.15
N ALA A 57 -8.03 -2.50 5.05
CA ALA A 57 -7.19 -3.36 4.22
C ALA A 57 -7.32 -4.85 4.56
N GLU A 58 -7.63 -5.17 5.82
CA GLU A 58 -7.85 -6.53 6.30
C GLU A 58 -9.23 -7.11 5.90
N GLN A 59 -10.07 -6.32 5.24
CA GLN A 59 -11.37 -6.71 4.69
C GLN A 59 -11.75 -5.78 3.54
N LEU A 60 -11.17 -6.00 2.38
CA LEU A 60 -11.39 -5.15 1.21
C LEU A 60 -12.81 -5.32 0.67
N PRO A 61 -13.57 -4.22 0.45
CA PRO A 61 -14.97 -4.27 0.01
C PRO A 61 -15.09 -4.49 -1.50
N TYR A 62 -14.26 -5.36 -2.06
CA TYR A 62 -14.22 -5.66 -3.48
C TYR A 62 -14.36 -7.16 -3.71
N GLN A 63 -14.88 -7.53 -4.87
CA GLN A 63 -14.99 -8.93 -5.29
C GLN A 63 -13.61 -9.51 -5.62
N ASP A 64 -13.52 -10.84 -5.59
CA ASP A 64 -12.35 -11.56 -6.02
C ASP A 64 -11.98 -11.21 -7.48
N ASN A 65 -10.70 -11.19 -7.78
CA ASN A 65 -10.20 -11.03 -9.16
C ASN A 65 -10.73 -9.76 -9.87
N THR A 66 -10.82 -8.65 -9.15
CA THR A 66 -11.33 -7.38 -9.69
C THR A 66 -10.25 -6.55 -10.36
N PHE A 67 -9.02 -6.51 -9.81
CA PHE A 67 -7.98 -5.56 -10.20
C PHE A 67 -6.90 -6.18 -11.07
N ASP A 68 -6.41 -5.39 -12.02
CA ASP A 68 -5.28 -5.73 -12.88
C ASP A 68 -3.92 -5.40 -12.23
N GLY A 69 -3.93 -4.67 -11.14
CA GLY A 69 -2.79 -4.39 -10.29
C GLY A 69 -3.25 -3.88 -8.93
N VAL A 70 -2.58 -4.32 -7.88
CA VAL A 70 -2.84 -3.86 -6.51
C VAL A 70 -1.52 -3.45 -5.89
N PHE A 71 -1.50 -2.30 -5.23
CA PHE A 71 -0.30 -1.90 -4.52
C PHE A 71 -0.62 -1.19 -3.20
N HIS A 72 0.37 -1.20 -2.32
CA HIS A 72 0.39 -0.52 -1.04
C HIS A 72 1.72 0.18 -0.84
N LEU A 73 1.69 1.44 -0.41
CA LEU A 73 2.87 2.27 -0.20
C LEU A 73 2.78 3.01 1.14
N GLY A 74 3.49 2.46 2.14
CA GLY A 74 3.58 3.03 3.49
C GLY A 74 2.39 2.72 4.40
N GLY A 75 2.66 2.16 5.56
CA GLY A 75 1.68 1.92 6.60
C GLY A 75 1.36 0.46 6.94
N ILE A 76 1.85 -0.52 6.16
CA ILE A 76 1.61 -1.94 6.49
C ILE A 76 2.21 -2.32 7.84
N ASN A 77 3.25 -1.62 8.26
CA ASN A 77 3.87 -1.81 9.56
C ASN A 77 2.93 -1.51 10.74
N PHE A 78 1.85 -0.76 10.50
CA PHE A 78 0.83 -0.39 11.48
C PHE A 78 -0.45 -1.24 11.40
N PHE A 79 -0.56 -2.19 10.45
CA PHE A 79 -1.72 -3.06 10.35
C PHE A 79 -1.77 -4.03 11.54
N ASN A 80 -2.97 -4.33 12.03
CA ASN A 80 -3.17 -5.29 13.13
C ASN A 80 -2.89 -6.72 12.65
N ASP A 81 -3.38 -7.06 11.46
CA ASP A 81 -3.18 -8.36 10.81
C ASP A 81 -2.62 -8.18 9.41
N LYS A 82 -1.29 -8.12 9.30
CA LYS A 82 -0.60 -7.99 8.01
C LYS A 82 -0.89 -9.14 7.07
N LYS A 83 -0.94 -10.38 7.61
CA LYS A 83 -1.23 -11.56 6.82
C LYS A 83 -2.58 -11.46 6.14
N LYS A 84 -3.60 -11.09 6.89
CA LYS A 84 -4.96 -10.92 6.37
C LYS A 84 -5.04 -9.82 5.32
N ALA A 85 -4.36 -8.70 5.51
CA ALA A 85 -4.31 -7.64 4.51
C ALA A 85 -3.63 -8.09 3.22
N ILE A 86 -2.53 -8.84 3.32
CA ILE A 86 -1.84 -9.43 2.16
C ILE A 86 -2.77 -10.41 1.43
N ASP A 87 -3.46 -11.29 2.16
CA ASP A 87 -4.41 -12.25 1.58
C ASP A 87 -5.56 -11.53 0.85
N GLU A 88 -6.06 -10.43 1.41
CA GLU A 88 -7.09 -9.61 0.77
C GLU A 88 -6.58 -8.93 -0.51
N MET A 89 -5.36 -8.38 -0.50
CA MET A 89 -4.76 -7.83 -1.72
C MET A 89 -4.61 -8.92 -2.80
N ILE A 90 -4.20 -10.12 -2.41
CA ILE A 90 -4.11 -11.27 -3.33
C ILE A 90 -5.51 -11.66 -3.82
N ARG A 91 -6.50 -11.76 -2.95
CA ARG A 91 -7.88 -12.15 -3.30
C ARG A 91 -8.45 -11.25 -4.39
N VAL A 92 -8.35 -9.94 -4.22
CA VAL A 92 -8.95 -8.96 -5.15
C VAL A 92 -8.15 -8.76 -6.44
N THR A 93 -6.89 -9.19 -6.48
CA THR A 93 -6.05 -9.16 -7.69
C THR A 93 -6.44 -10.31 -8.62
N LYS A 94 -6.47 -10.07 -9.93
CA LYS A 94 -6.69 -11.12 -10.95
C LYS A 94 -5.51 -12.08 -11.03
N PRO A 95 -5.73 -13.36 -11.40
CA PRO A 95 -4.65 -14.31 -11.66
C PRO A 95 -3.64 -13.77 -12.69
N GLY A 96 -2.36 -14.06 -12.49
CA GLY A 96 -1.27 -13.60 -13.34
C GLY A 96 -0.96 -12.10 -13.23
N ARG A 97 -1.57 -11.38 -12.28
CA ARG A 97 -1.34 -9.94 -12.10
C ARG A 97 -0.47 -9.64 -10.89
N ARG A 98 0.19 -8.49 -10.92
CA ARG A 98 1.20 -8.08 -9.93
C ARG A 98 0.60 -7.40 -8.73
N ILE A 99 1.23 -7.66 -7.59
CA ILE A 99 1.00 -6.98 -6.32
C ILE A 99 2.33 -6.39 -5.87
N LEU A 100 2.29 -5.14 -5.41
CA LEU A 100 3.47 -4.44 -4.88
C LEU A 100 3.16 -3.94 -3.47
N ILE A 101 4.03 -4.26 -2.52
CA ILE A 101 3.95 -3.79 -1.13
C ILE A 101 5.26 -3.12 -0.79
N CYS A 102 5.22 -1.84 -0.48
CA CYS A 102 6.40 -1.09 -0.04
C CYS A 102 6.11 -0.39 1.30
N ASP A 103 7.10 -0.40 2.18
CA ASP A 103 7.04 0.35 3.45
C ASP A 103 8.47 0.68 3.93
N GLU A 104 8.55 1.54 4.96
CA GLU A 104 9.84 1.82 5.56
C GLU A 104 10.48 0.53 6.10
N ASN A 105 11.78 0.37 5.82
CA ASN A 105 12.60 -0.62 6.49
C ASN A 105 13.15 -0.06 7.81
N GLU A 106 13.93 -0.87 8.53
CA GLU A 106 14.51 -0.46 9.82
C GLU A 106 15.34 0.81 9.73
N LYS A 107 16.12 0.98 8.64
CA LYS A 107 16.95 2.17 8.41
C LYS A 107 16.11 3.43 8.19
N GLY A 108 15.03 3.33 7.41
CA GLY A 108 14.08 4.41 7.18
C GLY A 108 13.36 4.80 8.46
N ALA A 109 12.83 3.83 9.19
CA ALA A 109 12.15 4.05 10.45
C ALA A 109 13.06 4.73 11.51
N GLN A 110 14.33 4.32 11.61
CA GLN A 110 15.31 5.00 12.48
C GLN A 110 15.62 6.42 12.02
N ALA A 111 15.61 6.70 10.72
CA ALA A 111 15.80 8.05 10.19
C ALA A 111 14.64 8.97 10.62
N TYR A 112 13.39 8.52 10.54
CA TYR A 112 12.23 9.25 11.04
C TYR A 112 12.31 9.52 12.55
N GLU A 113 12.75 8.53 13.35
CA GLU A 113 12.94 8.71 14.80
C GLU A 113 13.93 9.82 15.15
N ARG A 114 14.93 10.06 14.30
CA ARG A 114 15.94 11.11 14.52
C ARG A 114 15.44 12.50 14.12
N VAL A 115 14.59 12.58 13.09
CA VAL A 115 14.18 13.85 12.47
C VAL A 115 12.89 14.40 13.10
N ILE A 116 11.99 13.54 13.57
CA ILE A 116 10.71 13.96 14.15
C ILE A 116 10.80 13.97 15.68
N PRO A 117 10.88 15.16 16.32
CA PRO A 117 10.89 15.24 17.79
C PRO A 117 9.63 14.61 18.37
N GLY A 118 9.81 13.70 19.32
CA GLY A 118 8.70 13.01 19.98
C GLY A 118 8.15 11.77 19.26
N PHE A 119 8.66 11.41 18.09
CA PHE A 119 8.24 10.20 17.39
C PHE A 119 8.39 8.93 18.26
N LYS A 120 9.48 8.81 19.03
CA LYS A 120 9.68 7.75 20.05
C LYS A 120 8.58 7.69 21.10
N ARG A 121 7.94 8.83 21.37
CA ARG A 121 6.87 8.95 22.37
C ARG A 121 5.52 8.50 21.79
N ILE A 122 5.35 8.66 20.46
CA ILE A 122 4.14 8.27 19.70
C ILE A 122 4.22 6.79 19.30
N ALA A 123 5.38 6.33 18.87
CA ALA A 123 5.60 4.94 18.42
C ALA A 123 5.85 3.92 19.56
N GLY A 124 5.91 4.40 20.82
CA GLY A 124 6.21 3.56 21.99
C GLY A 124 7.72 3.31 22.18
N LYS A 125 8.08 2.94 23.41
CA LYS A 125 9.50 2.80 23.81
C LYS A 125 10.25 1.64 23.15
N LEU A 126 9.53 0.68 22.55
CA LEU A 126 10.10 -0.49 21.88
C LEU A 126 9.15 -0.92 20.76
N ARG A 127 9.30 -0.29 19.57
CA ARG A 127 8.68 -0.90 18.40
C ARG A 127 9.46 -2.16 17.99
N PRO A 128 8.80 -3.20 17.50
CA PRO A 128 9.50 -4.33 16.88
C PRO A 128 10.39 -3.86 15.72
N ALA A 129 11.48 -4.58 15.47
CA ALA A 129 12.29 -4.34 14.28
C ALA A 129 11.41 -4.48 13.02
N VAL A 130 11.58 -3.55 12.09
CA VAL A 130 10.83 -3.60 10.82
C VAL A 130 11.45 -4.65 9.92
N VAL A 131 10.71 -5.72 9.68
CA VAL A 131 11.10 -6.82 8.78
C VAL A 131 10.09 -6.86 7.63
N PRO A 132 10.57 -6.92 6.36
CA PRO A 132 9.67 -7.14 5.23
C PRO A 132 8.85 -8.43 5.43
N PRO A 133 7.52 -8.42 5.29
CA PRO A 133 6.64 -9.54 5.60
C PRO A 133 6.64 -10.63 4.51
N THR A 134 7.79 -11.04 4.04
CA THR A 134 7.95 -12.07 3.01
C THR A 134 7.54 -13.46 3.49
N ASP A 135 7.68 -13.73 4.79
CA ASP A 135 7.26 -14.94 5.47
C ASP A 135 5.73 -15.08 5.57
N LEU A 136 4.99 -13.99 5.37
CA LEU A 136 3.53 -13.99 5.35
C LEU A 136 2.95 -14.25 3.96
N LEU A 137 3.78 -14.31 2.91
CA LEU A 137 3.31 -14.62 1.56
C LEU A 137 2.88 -16.10 1.47
N PRO A 138 1.72 -16.41 0.88
CA PRO A 138 1.33 -17.78 0.67
C PRO A 138 2.20 -18.45 -0.42
N PRO A 139 2.41 -19.77 -0.35
CA PRO A 139 3.33 -20.48 -1.24
C PRO A 139 2.92 -20.48 -2.73
N GLU A 140 1.67 -20.13 -3.01
CA GLU A 140 1.12 -20.11 -4.37
C GLU A 140 1.56 -18.89 -5.18
N VAL A 141 2.01 -17.80 -4.54
CA VAL A 141 2.46 -16.61 -5.28
C VAL A 141 3.74 -16.90 -6.05
N ARG A 142 3.94 -16.19 -7.15
CA ARG A 142 5.06 -16.41 -8.07
C ARG A 142 5.92 -15.16 -8.21
N GLU A 143 7.12 -15.33 -8.74
CA GLU A 143 8.01 -14.22 -9.11
C GLU A 143 8.28 -13.25 -7.96
N VAL A 144 8.42 -13.77 -6.73
CA VAL A 144 8.65 -12.95 -5.55
C VAL A 144 10.01 -12.24 -5.64
N ARG A 145 10.00 -10.92 -5.55
CA ARG A 145 11.19 -10.08 -5.59
C ARG A 145 11.17 -9.14 -4.39
N LEU A 146 12.25 -9.12 -3.62
CA LEU A 146 12.48 -8.16 -2.54
C LEU A 146 13.62 -7.23 -2.96
N PHE A 147 13.38 -5.93 -2.92
CA PHE A 147 14.38 -4.92 -3.23
C PHE A 147 14.15 -3.65 -2.41
N ASN A 148 15.18 -2.82 -2.31
CA ASN A 148 15.08 -1.55 -1.60
C ASN A 148 15.05 -0.37 -2.57
N VAL A 149 14.37 0.70 -2.16
CA VAL A 149 14.27 1.97 -2.88
C VAL A 149 14.57 3.15 -1.95
N TRP A 150 14.68 4.36 -2.52
CA TRP A 150 14.89 5.61 -1.79
C TRP A 150 16.10 5.56 -0.84
N LYS A 151 17.28 5.31 -1.39
CA LYS A 151 18.55 5.24 -0.63
C LYS A 151 18.53 4.16 0.47
N ASP A 152 17.89 3.04 0.21
CA ASP A 152 17.71 1.97 1.17
C ASP A 152 16.83 2.32 2.39
N TRP A 153 15.88 3.21 2.26
CA TRP A 153 14.98 3.55 3.37
C TRP A 153 13.66 2.79 3.34
N MET A 154 13.30 2.26 2.17
CA MET A 154 12.09 1.46 2.01
C MET A 154 12.42 0.12 1.37
N TYR A 155 11.76 -0.93 1.84
CA TYR A 155 11.68 -2.19 1.11
C TYR A 155 10.48 -2.18 0.17
N CYS A 156 10.58 -2.94 -0.90
CA CYS A 156 9.47 -3.29 -1.77
C CYS A 156 9.44 -4.80 -1.99
N ILE A 157 8.26 -5.39 -1.85
CA ILE A 157 7.99 -6.79 -2.18
C ILE A 157 7.05 -6.76 -3.40
N GLU A 158 7.54 -7.25 -4.53
CA GLU A 158 6.74 -7.46 -5.74
C GLU A 158 6.52 -8.95 -5.94
N PHE A 159 5.31 -9.35 -6.27
CA PHE A 159 4.97 -10.73 -6.59
C PHE A 159 3.75 -10.81 -7.50
N THR A 160 3.55 -11.99 -8.11
CA THR A 160 2.45 -12.28 -9.03
C THR A 160 1.48 -13.27 -8.37
N LYS A 161 0.19 -12.99 -8.44
CA LYS A 161 -0.83 -13.97 -8.06
C LYS A 161 -0.80 -15.16 -9.02
N ALA A 162 -0.84 -16.39 -8.50
CA ALA A 162 -0.93 -17.61 -9.29
C ALA A 162 -2.19 -17.69 -10.15
#